data_9c386760d0f8c008a753ec4f410ba0f2
#
_entry.id   9c386760d0f8c008a753ec4f410ba0f2
#
_cell.length_a   1.000
_cell.length_b   1.000
_cell.length_c   1.000
_cell.angle_alpha   90.00
_cell.angle_beta   90.00
_cell.angle_gamma   90.00
#
_symmetry.space_group_name_H-M   'P 1'
#
loop_
_entity.id
_entity.type
_entity.pdbx_description
1 polymer ?
#
loop_
_entity_poly.entity_id
_entity_poly.type
_entity_poly.pdbx_seq_one_letter_code
_entity_poly.pdbx_strand_id
1 'polypeptide(L)'
;MKKIFSYLLLAIVAMFSLQVSAAKPKKEKAPYVWDWDGTRTGNQTFDTYLDDVTKIWKEIEEYEKTFAKFTYHVDTMAYNDKYYLLAYMTDSVGNIVTRSQVNWQVYHSVLSATNIVLDATTASLSTATATLELPNLGLNAFTYAKYVKGGPMVIAKGMKEIGAIAKVNKANAKSWKAMKTAAVDPATFGCFDEETVKAMNKCCFFKEVVETDPEYTAIESVQSTKTPEELKAEADRIGNTFAEATILPEDKNQSLDDESFDELDTEETEAA
;
A
#
# COMPACT_ATOMS: atom_id res chain seq x y z
N MET A 1 -25.68 6.03 9.50
CA MET A 1 -24.48 5.51 10.14
C MET A 1 -23.21 5.78 9.30
N LYS A 2 -23.22 5.56 7.97
CA LYS A 2 -22.06 5.77 7.06
C LYS A 2 -21.47 7.20 7.11
N LYS A 3 -22.31 8.25 7.13
CA LYS A 3 -21.84 9.66 7.19
C LYS A 3 -21.12 10.02 8.48
N ILE A 4 -21.53 9.43 9.61
CA ILE A 4 -20.90 9.67 10.92
C ILE A 4 -19.50 9.07 10.97
N PHE A 5 -19.29 7.91 10.32
CA PHE A 5 -18.00 7.24 10.24
C PHE A 5 -16.98 8.04 9.41
N SER A 6 -17.43 8.63 8.30
CA SER A 6 -16.58 9.47 7.45
C SER A 6 -16.13 10.76 8.16
N TYR A 7 -17.02 11.39 8.92
CA TYR A 7 -16.67 12.58 9.72
C TYR A 7 -15.78 12.25 10.91
N LEU A 8 -15.95 11.06 11.53
CA LEU A 8 -15.08 10.60 12.60
C LEU A 8 -13.66 10.37 12.10
N LEU A 9 -13.51 9.73 10.94
CA LEU A 9 -12.21 9.49 10.30
C LEU A 9 -11.53 10.82 9.92
N LEU A 10 -12.28 11.76 9.36
CA LEU A 10 -11.77 13.09 9.01
C LEU A 10 -11.36 13.89 10.25
N ALA A 11 -12.13 13.81 11.34
CA ALA A 11 -11.83 14.49 12.61
C ALA A 11 -10.57 13.91 13.27
N ILE A 12 -10.37 12.59 13.21
CA ILE A 12 -9.18 11.93 13.73
C ILE A 12 -7.94 12.35 12.92
N VAL A 13 -8.02 12.36 11.60
CA VAL A 13 -6.93 12.83 10.73
C VAL A 13 -6.64 14.32 10.97
N ALA A 14 -7.65 15.15 11.18
CA ALA A 14 -7.49 16.58 11.48
C ALA A 14 -6.85 16.84 12.85
N MET A 15 -7.20 16.06 13.88
CA MET A 15 -6.58 16.21 15.21
C MET A 15 -5.10 15.85 15.22
N PHE A 16 -4.65 14.90 14.38
CA PHE A 16 -3.24 14.54 14.28
C PHE A 16 -2.43 15.46 13.36
N SER A 17 -3.06 16.14 12.39
CA SER A 17 -2.38 17.09 11.50
C SER A 17 -2.04 18.43 12.15
N LEU A 18 -2.67 18.78 13.28
CA LEU A 18 -2.41 20.06 13.99
C LEU A 18 -1.13 20.05 14.84
N GLN A 19 -0.44 18.93 14.99
CA GLN A 19 0.81 18.86 15.78
C GLN A 19 2.10 18.95 14.96
N VAL A 20 2.04 19.19 13.65
CA VAL A 20 3.25 19.38 12.84
C VAL A 20 3.60 20.87 12.79
N SER A 21 4.01 21.42 13.91
CA SER A 21 4.75 22.68 13.94
C SER A 21 6.19 22.46 13.49
N ALA A 22 6.67 23.35 12.62
CA ALA A 22 8.02 23.36 12.08
C ALA A 22 9.09 23.29 13.19
N ALA A 23 9.60 22.10 13.44
CA ALA A 23 10.71 21.88 14.37
C ALA A 23 12.01 21.66 13.57
N LYS A 24 13.08 22.33 14.02
CA LYS A 24 14.47 22.17 13.52
C LYS A 24 14.84 20.69 13.33
N PRO A 25 15.74 20.35 12.38
CA PRO A 25 16.14 18.98 12.16
C PRO A 25 16.72 18.39 13.45
N LYS A 26 15.94 17.55 14.13
CA LYS A 26 16.37 16.78 15.27
C LYS A 26 17.17 15.58 14.76
N LYS A 27 18.32 15.29 15.39
CA LYS A 27 19.00 13.99 15.22
C LYS A 27 17.97 12.88 15.26
N GLU A 28 17.91 12.06 14.24
CA GLU A 28 17.05 10.90 14.19
C GLU A 28 17.32 10.03 15.42
N LYS A 29 16.35 9.98 16.30
CA LYS A 29 16.37 9.03 17.41
C LYS A 29 16.03 7.66 16.83
N ALA A 30 16.74 6.62 17.33
CA ALA A 30 16.39 5.25 17.02
C ALA A 30 14.86 5.04 17.16
N PRO A 31 14.23 4.29 16.24
CA PRO A 31 12.80 4.05 16.30
C PRO A 31 12.46 3.40 17.64
N TYR A 32 11.35 3.84 18.23
CA TYR A 32 10.85 3.26 19.46
C TYR A 32 10.42 1.81 19.20
N VAL A 33 10.82 0.91 20.10
CA VAL A 33 10.43 -0.51 20.08
C VAL A 33 9.53 -0.78 21.30
N TRP A 34 8.39 -1.42 21.07
CA TRP A 34 7.52 -1.88 22.15
C TRP A 34 8.01 -3.22 22.67
N ASP A 35 8.53 -3.24 23.90
CA ASP A 35 9.22 -4.37 24.50
C ASP A 35 8.48 -5.00 25.70
N TRP A 36 7.15 -4.82 25.76
CA TRP A 36 6.38 -5.43 26.84
C TRP A 36 6.30 -6.95 26.68
N ASP A 37 6.68 -7.66 27.75
CA ASP A 37 6.82 -9.12 27.80
C ASP A 37 5.52 -9.87 28.17
N GLY A 38 4.41 -9.15 28.40
CA GLY A 38 3.12 -9.73 28.80
C GLY A 38 2.94 -9.86 30.31
N THR A 39 3.89 -9.44 31.12
CA THR A 39 3.77 -9.50 32.58
C THR A 39 2.65 -8.62 33.08
N ARG A 40 1.66 -9.22 33.78
CA ARG A 40 0.49 -8.51 34.31
C ARG A 40 0.86 -7.65 35.50
N THR A 41 0.28 -6.47 35.57
CA THR A 41 0.46 -5.53 36.69
C THR A 41 -0.44 -5.83 37.88
N GLY A 42 -1.52 -6.58 37.67
CA GLY A 42 -2.61 -6.80 38.61
C GLY A 42 -3.67 -5.67 38.63
N ASN A 43 -3.45 -4.59 37.89
CA ASN A 43 -4.44 -3.55 37.64
C ASN A 43 -5.10 -3.81 36.27
N GLN A 44 -6.36 -4.24 36.28
CA GLN A 44 -7.06 -4.63 35.05
C GLN A 44 -7.11 -3.52 34.00
N THR A 45 -7.33 -2.29 34.41
CA THR A 45 -7.40 -1.14 33.50
C THR A 45 -6.05 -0.90 32.82
N PHE A 46 -4.97 -0.98 33.59
CA PHE A 46 -3.62 -0.81 33.06
C PHE A 46 -3.21 -1.99 32.18
N ASP A 47 -3.56 -3.20 32.56
CA ASP A 47 -3.29 -4.41 31.79
C ASP A 47 -4.03 -4.37 30.44
N THR A 48 -5.30 -3.89 30.41
CA THR A 48 -6.06 -3.69 29.17
C THR A 48 -5.35 -2.70 28.23
N TYR A 49 -4.85 -1.59 28.77
CA TYR A 49 -4.07 -0.62 27.99
C TYR A 49 -2.80 -1.26 27.36
N LEU A 50 -2.07 -2.06 28.13
CA LEU A 50 -0.87 -2.73 27.62
C LEU A 50 -1.23 -3.73 26.49
N ASP A 51 -2.34 -4.45 26.65
CA ASP A 51 -2.87 -5.35 25.62
C ASP A 51 -3.24 -4.59 24.34
N ASP A 52 -3.99 -3.48 24.45
CA ASP A 52 -4.43 -2.66 23.31
C ASP A 52 -3.23 -2.14 22.50
N VAL A 53 -2.21 -1.59 23.20
CA VAL A 53 -1.01 -1.09 22.51
C VAL A 53 -0.20 -2.22 21.90
N THR A 54 -0.11 -3.36 22.58
CA THR A 54 0.60 -4.55 22.06
C THR A 54 -0.08 -5.11 20.82
N LYS A 55 -1.42 -5.09 20.79
CA LYS A 55 -2.19 -5.50 19.61
C LYS A 55 -1.81 -4.65 18.40
N ILE A 56 -1.84 -3.33 18.54
CA ILE A 56 -1.44 -2.40 17.47
C ILE A 56 -0.01 -2.68 17.02
N TRP A 57 0.93 -2.86 17.96
CA TRP A 57 2.33 -3.12 17.63
C TRP A 57 2.48 -4.39 16.79
N LYS A 58 1.81 -5.48 17.18
CA LYS A 58 1.83 -6.74 16.43
C LYS A 58 1.21 -6.60 15.05
N GLU A 59 0.12 -5.87 14.93
CA GLU A 59 -0.52 -5.59 13.64
C GLU A 59 0.39 -4.78 12.71
N ILE A 60 1.12 -3.78 13.25
CA ILE A 60 2.12 -3.03 12.49
C ILE A 60 3.25 -3.94 12.02
N GLU A 61 3.79 -4.78 12.92
CA GLU A 61 4.88 -5.72 12.57
C GLU A 61 4.44 -6.75 11.53
N GLU A 62 3.22 -7.25 11.63
CA GLU A 62 2.64 -8.17 10.66
C GLU A 62 2.43 -7.48 9.31
N TYR A 63 1.89 -6.27 9.34
CA TYR A 63 1.72 -5.44 8.16
C TYR A 63 3.06 -5.14 7.47
N GLU A 64 4.10 -4.74 8.22
CA GLU A 64 5.45 -4.50 7.68
C GLU A 64 6.07 -5.75 7.03
N LYS A 65 5.72 -6.95 7.52
CA LYS A 65 6.21 -8.23 6.99
C LYS A 65 5.42 -8.71 5.79
N THR A 66 4.10 -8.57 5.84
CA THR A 66 3.17 -9.16 4.87
C THR A 66 2.99 -8.28 3.65
N PHE A 67 2.99 -6.95 3.84
CA PHE A 67 2.82 -6.00 2.76
C PHE A 67 4.16 -5.57 2.19
N ALA A 68 4.65 -6.34 1.23
CA ALA A 68 5.81 -5.98 0.45
C ALA A 68 5.58 -4.63 -0.25
N LYS A 69 6.62 -3.82 -0.33
CA LYS A 69 6.56 -2.58 -1.12
C LYS A 69 6.70 -2.95 -2.58
N PHE A 70 5.62 -2.87 -3.31
CA PHE A 70 5.67 -3.04 -4.76
C PHE A 70 6.12 -1.75 -5.43
N THR A 71 6.91 -1.91 -6.47
CA THR A 71 7.29 -0.81 -7.37
C THR A 71 6.44 -0.91 -8.63
N TYR A 72 5.72 0.16 -8.92
CA TYR A 72 4.92 0.31 -10.13
C TYR A 72 5.80 0.77 -11.28
N HIS A 73 5.74 0.07 -12.40
CA HIS A 73 6.48 0.36 -13.63
C HIS A 73 5.51 0.68 -14.76
N VAL A 74 5.86 1.65 -15.56
CA VAL A 74 5.17 1.98 -16.81
C VAL A 74 6.22 2.10 -17.90
N ASP A 75 6.14 1.21 -18.86
CA ASP A 75 6.94 1.26 -20.09
C ASP A 75 6.08 1.78 -21.25
N THR A 76 6.72 2.31 -22.26
CA THR A 76 6.08 2.74 -23.50
C THR A 76 6.64 1.97 -24.67
N MET A 77 5.84 1.70 -25.68
CA MET A 77 6.28 1.09 -26.94
C MET A 77 5.47 1.63 -28.10
N ALA A 78 6.05 1.56 -29.31
CA ALA A 78 5.34 1.75 -30.55
C ALA A 78 5.35 0.45 -31.36
N TYR A 79 4.22 0.12 -31.97
CA TYR A 79 4.08 -1.05 -32.83
C TYR A 79 2.94 -0.83 -33.83
N ASN A 80 3.19 -1.10 -35.11
CA ASN A 80 2.21 -0.90 -36.20
C ASN A 80 1.59 0.52 -36.21
N ASP A 81 2.43 1.53 -36.11
CA ASP A 81 2.06 2.95 -36.10
C ASP A 81 1.14 3.37 -34.95
N LYS A 82 1.09 2.60 -33.88
CA LYS A 82 0.34 2.88 -32.67
C LYS A 82 1.26 2.95 -31.47
N TYR A 83 0.83 3.67 -30.44
CA TYR A 83 1.55 3.84 -29.19
C TYR A 83 0.85 3.08 -28.06
N TYR A 84 1.63 2.51 -27.17
CA TYR A 84 1.14 1.70 -26.06
C TYR A 84 1.85 2.03 -24.77
N LEU A 85 1.09 1.96 -23.67
CA LEU A 85 1.61 1.92 -22.30
C LEU A 85 1.49 0.48 -21.78
N LEU A 86 2.52 0.06 -21.09
CA LEU A 86 2.59 -1.21 -20.38
C LEU A 86 2.77 -0.94 -18.89
N ALA A 87 1.86 -1.42 -18.05
CA ALA A 87 1.97 -1.32 -16.60
C ALA A 87 2.18 -2.69 -15.97
N TYR A 88 3.12 -2.78 -15.05
CA TYR A 88 3.38 -3.98 -14.23
C TYR A 88 3.99 -3.57 -12.88
N MET A 89 4.09 -4.52 -11.95
CA MET A 89 4.69 -4.28 -10.64
C MET A 89 5.76 -5.32 -10.33
N THR A 90 6.76 -4.90 -9.54
CA THR A 90 7.79 -5.78 -8.99
C THR A 90 7.80 -5.69 -7.47
N ASP A 91 8.28 -6.75 -6.82
CA ASP A 91 8.59 -6.76 -5.39
C ASP A 91 9.89 -5.98 -5.10
N SER A 92 10.32 -5.96 -3.84
CA SER A 92 11.53 -5.26 -3.40
C SER A 92 12.84 -5.90 -3.91
N VAL A 93 12.78 -7.12 -4.43
CA VAL A 93 13.92 -7.87 -4.98
C VAL A 93 13.96 -7.79 -6.50
N GLY A 94 12.89 -7.29 -7.13
CA GLY A 94 12.78 -7.14 -8.57
C GLY A 94 12.01 -8.26 -9.28
N ASN A 95 11.43 -9.21 -8.52
CA ASN A 95 10.56 -10.23 -9.12
C ASN A 95 9.24 -9.60 -9.57
N ILE A 96 8.74 -10.01 -10.72
CA ILE A 96 7.44 -9.58 -11.22
C ILE A 96 6.34 -10.27 -10.40
N VAL A 97 5.37 -9.49 -9.94
CA VAL A 97 4.21 -9.98 -9.19
C VAL A 97 2.99 -10.11 -10.10
N THR A 98 2.17 -11.13 -9.83
CA THR A 98 0.93 -11.34 -10.59
C THR A 98 -0.11 -10.26 -10.26
N ARG A 99 -1.07 -10.03 -11.17
CA ARG A 99 -2.18 -9.10 -10.94
C ARG A 99 -3.02 -9.49 -9.72
N SER A 100 -3.27 -10.79 -9.53
CA SER A 100 -3.99 -11.29 -8.36
C SER A 100 -3.29 -10.96 -7.05
N GLN A 101 -1.95 -11.10 -7.01
CA GLN A 101 -1.16 -10.73 -5.82
C GLN A 101 -1.23 -9.24 -5.53
N VAL A 102 -1.15 -8.38 -6.57
CA VAL A 102 -1.27 -6.93 -6.42
C VAL A 102 -2.65 -6.56 -5.88
N ASN A 103 -3.71 -7.09 -6.48
CA ASN A 103 -5.08 -6.83 -6.06
C ASN A 103 -5.33 -7.26 -4.61
N TRP A 104 -4.92 -8.49 -4.27
CA TRP A 104 -5.03 -9.02 -2.92
C TRP A 104 -4.31 -8.12 -1.91
N GLN A 105 -3.08 -7.72 -2.19
CA GLN A 105 -2.30 -6.90 -1.30
C GLN A 105 -2.90 -5.51 -1.10
N VAL A 106 -3.38 -4.86 -2.17
CA VAL A 106 -4.02 -3.55 -2.05
C VAL A 106 -5.28 -3.65 -1.20
N TYR A 107 -6.12 -4.65 -1.44
CA TYR A 107 -7.33 -4.88 -0.66
C TYR A 107 -7.00 -5.08 0.84
N HIS A 108 -6.10 -6.02 1.15
CA HIS A 108 -5.72 -6.30 2.54
C HIS A 108 -5.01 -5.13 3.22
N SER A 109 -4.24 -4.33 2.48
CA SER A 109 -3.61 -3.14 3.04
C SER A 109 -4.62 -2.10 3.52
N VAL A 110 -5.73 -1.94 2.79
CA VAL A 110 -6.82 -1.03 3.19
C VAL A 110 -7.53 -1.56 4.42
N LEU A 111 -7.84 -2.86 4.47
CA LEU A 111 -8.47 -3.48 5.64
C LEU A 111 -7.59 -3.37 6.89
N SER A 112 -6.32 -3.73 6.79
CA SER A 112 -5.38 -3.67 7.92
C SER A 112 -5.20 -2.23 8.39
N ALA A 113 -5.07 -1.27 7.47
CA ALA A 113 -5.01 0.15 7.82
C ALA A 113 -6.25 0.59 8.61
N THR A 114 -7.44 0.15 8.19
CA THR A 114 -8.70 0.47 8.88
C THR A 114 -8.72 -0.12 10.30
N ASN A 115 -8.32 -1.37 10.46
CA ASN A 115 -8.27 -2.04 11.77
C ASN A 115 -7.29 -1.33 12.71
N ILE A 116 -6.08 -1.02 12.24
CA ILE A 116 -5.08 -0.31 13.05
C ILE A 116 -5.59 1.08 13.48
N VAL A 117 -6.32 1.80 12.61
CA VAL A 117 -6.94 3.09 12.98
C VAL A 117 -7.98 2.92 14.08
N LEU A 118 -8.81 1.88 14.00
CA LEU A 118 -9.83 1.59 15.03
C LEU A 118 -9.17 1.23 16.37
N ASP A 119 -8.19 0.34 16.35
CA ASP A 119 -7.46 -0.07 17.55
C ASP A 119 -6.64 1.09 18.14
N ALA A 120 -6.04 1.95 17.29
CA ALA A 120 -5.35 3.15 17.73
C ALA A 120 -6.29 4.14 18.44
N THR A 121 -7.55 4.23 18.00
CA THR A 121 -8.57 5.04 18.67
C THR A 121 -8.86 4.49 20.07
N THR A 122 -9.06 3.18 20.19
CA THR A 122 -9.28 2.49 21.47
C THR A 122 -8.10 2.67 22.41
N ALA A 123 -6.87 2.42 21.94
CA ALA A 123 -5.66 2.58 22.74
C ALA A 123 -5.39 4.05 23.15
N SER A 124 -5.80 5.01 22.34
CA SER A 124 -5.70 6.44 22.70
C SER A 124 -6.61 6.78 23.88
N LEU A 125 -7.80 6.21 23.94
CA LEU A 125 -8.71 6.37 25.10
C LEU A 125 -8.17 5.66 26.33
N SER A 126 -7.67 4.44 26.20
CA SER A 126 -7.09 3.68 27.31
C SER A 126 -5.78 4.28 27.83
N THR A 127 -5.05 5.04 27.01
CA THR A 127 -3.85 5.77 27.46
C THR A 127 -4.16 6.79 28.55
N ALA A 128 -5.27 7.52 28.44
CA ALA A 128 -5.67 8.51 29.45
C ALA A 128 -5.99 7.82 30.79
N THR A 129 -6.74 6.72 30.75
CA THR A 129 -7.06 5.91 31.93
C THR A 129 -5.82 5.26 32.54
N ALA A 130 -4.94 4.71 31.74
CA ALA A 130 -3.68 4.12 32.22
C ALA A 130 -2.77 5.16 32.90
N THR A 131 -2.77 6.40 32.40
CA THR A 131 -2.02 7.50 33.03
C THR A 131 -2.53 7.79 34.44
N LEU A 132 -3.84 7.76 34.64
CA LEU A 132 -4.48 7.97 35.95
C LEU A 132 -4.25 6.78 36.90
N GLU A 133 -4.17 5.57 36.36
CA GLU A 133 -3.94 4.34 37.14
C GLU A 133 -2.48 4.09 37.49
N LEU A 134 -1.53 4.76 36.83
CA LEU A 134 -0.10 4.56 37.04
C LEU A 134 0.33 4.70 38.51
N PRO A 135 -0.12 5.69 39.29
CA PRO A 135 0.21 5.80 40.72
C PRO A 135 -0.28 4.60 41.54
N ASN A 136 -1.39 3.97 41.13
CA ASN A 136 -1.99 2.85 41.84
C ASN A 136 -1.18 1.54 41.72
N LEU A 137 -0.16 1.51 40.83
CA LEU A 137 0.77 0.39 40.70
C LEU A 137 1.88 0.38 41.79
N GLY A 138 1.90 1.36 42.67
CA GLY A 138 2.88 1.44 43.76
C GLY A 138 4.32 1.50 43.25
N LEU A 139 5.20 0.64 43.78
CA LEU A 139 6.61 0.60 43.37
C LEU A 139 6.82 0.25 41.90
N ASN A 140 5.89 -0.46 41.30
CA ASN A 140 5.95 -0.85 39.89
C ASN A 140 5.67 0.32 38.94
N ALA A 141 5.09 1.44 39.44
CA ALA A 141 4.80 2.62 38.63
C ALA A 141 6.02 3.12 37.83
N PHE A 142 7.22 3.08 38.41
CA PHE A 142 8.44 3.50 37.72
C PHE A 142 8.78 2.60 36.52
N THR A 143 8.60 1.29 36.67
CA THR A 143 8.83 0.32 35.61
C THR A 143 7.86 0.50 34.46
N TYR A 144 6.58 0.73 34.76
CA TYR A 144 5.51 0.85 33.79
C TYR A 144 5.36 2.25 33.18
N ALA A 145 5.96 3.28 33.76
CA ALA A 145 5.92 4.64 33.22
C ALA A 145 6.48 4.74 31.79
N LYS A 146 7.46 3.88 31.41
CA LYS A 146 7.99 3.83 30.05
C LYS A 146 6.92 3.42 29.02
N TYR A 147 6.03 2.52 29.39
CA TYR A 147 4.96 2.04 28.50
C TYR A 147 3.85 3.11 28.32
N VAL A 148 3.49 3.84 29.37
CA VAL A 148 2.56 4.97 29.25
C VAL A 148 3.08 6.03 28.29
N LYS A 149 4.39 6.31 28.31
CA LYS A 149 5.03 7.22 27.36
C LYS A 149 5.19 6.61 25.97
N GLY A 150 5.39 5.30 25.90
CA GLY A 150 5.63 4.56 24.67
C GLY A 150 4.39 4.31 23.85
N GLY A 151 3.23 4.06 24.45
CA GLY A 151 1.98 3.78 23.76
C GLY A 151 1.61 4.82 22.71
N PRO A 152 1.58 6.13 23.04
CA PRO A 152 1.36 7.17 22.03
C PRO A 152 2.38 7.16 20.88
N MET A 153 3.62 6.72 21.14
CA MET A 153 4.66 6.62 20.11
C MET A 153 4.40 5.44 19.17
N VAL A 154 3.91 4.31 19.71
CA VAL A 154 3.48 3.15 18.91
C VAL A 154 2.32 3.55 18.00
N ILE A 155 1.30 4.20 18.56
CA ILE A 155 0.14 4.67 17.81
C ILE A 155 0.58 5.63 16.69
N ALA A 156 1.42 6.62 17.01
CA ALA A 156 1.91 7.59 16.04
C ALA A 156 2.75 6.95 14.93
N LYS A 157 3.58 5.94 15.26
CA LYS A 157 4.36 5.16 14.27
C LYS A 157 3.40 4.46 13.32
N GLY A 158 2.45 3.70 13.85
CA GLY A 158 1.48 2.95 13.05
C GLY A 158 0.71 3.84 12.08
N MET A 159 0.14 4.93 12.58
CA MET A 159 -0.62 5.89 11.78
C MET A 159 0.22 6.51 10.65
N LYS A 160 1.48 6.84 10.93
CA LYS A 160 2.38 7.43 9.92
C LYS A 160 2.72 6.43 8.81
N GLU A 161 3.09 5.21 9.16
CA GLU A 161 3.50 4.18 8.21
C GLU A 161 2.33 3.73 7.34
N ILE A 162 1.18 3.45 7.95
CA ILE A 162 -0.02 3.04 7.23
C ILE A 162 -0.52 4.15 6.30
N GLY A 163 -0.54 5.40 6.78
CA GLY A 163 -0.94 6.51 5.93
C GLY A 163 -0.04 6.70 4.71
N ALA A 164 1.27 6.43 4.83
CA ALA A 164 2.20 6.49 3.70
C ALA A 164 1.94 5.36 2.71
N ILE A 165 1.79 4.11 3.20
CA ILE A 165 1.55 2.93 2.36
C ILE A 165 0.17 3.01 1.70
N ALA A 166 -0.86 3.41 2.44
CA ALA A 166 -2.21 3.57 1.89
C ALA A 166 -2.25 4.59 0.73
N LYS A 167 -1.53 5.71 0.84
CA LYS A 167 -1.44 6.69 -0.25
C LYS A 167 -0.78 6.11 -1.49
N VAL A 168 0.33 5.38 -1.32
CA VAL A 168 1.04 4.75 -2.45
C VAL A 168 0.15 3.69 -3.10
N ASN A 169 -0.46 2.81 -2.30
CA ASN A 169 -1.33 1.77 -2.81
C ASN A 169 -2.57 2.35 -3.50
N LYS A 170 -3.20 3.40 -2.95
CA LYS A 170 -4.35 4.06 -3.60
C LYS A 170 -3.94 4.68 -4.95
N ALA A 171 -2.78 5.33 -5.04
CA ALA A 171 -2.29 5.89 -6.29
C ALA A 171 -2.00 4.80 -7.32
N ASN A 172 -1.33 3.72 -6.91
CA ASN A 172 -1.02 2.58 -7.77
C ASN A 172 -2.29 1.85 -8.23
N ALA A 173 -3.25 1.64 -7.32
CA ALA A 173 -4.54 1.02 -7.62
C ALA A 173 -5.32 1.82 -8.68
N LYS A 174 -5.37 3.16 -8.54
CA LYS A 174 -6.04 4.03 -9.51
C LYS A 174 -5.41 3.92 -10.90
N SER A 175 -4.09 3.99 -10.98
CA SER A 175 -3.36 3.85 -12.25
C SER A 175 -3.55 2.45 -12.86
N TRP A 176 -3.47 1.42 -12.03
CA TRP A 176 -3.68 0.02 -12.40
C TRP A 176 -5.09 -0.23 -12.95
N LYS A 177 -6.12 0.32 -12.28
CA LYS A 177 -7.51 0.23 -12.74
C LYS A 177 -7.72 0.95 -14.08
N ALA A 178 -7.14 2.13 -14.27
CA ALA A 178 -7.21 2.84 -15.55
C ALA A 178 -6.57 2.02 -16.68
N MET A 179 -5.46 1.35 -16.43
CA MET A 179 -4.82 0.45 -17.39
C MET A 179 -5.66 -0.80 -17.68
N LYS A 180 -6.27 -1.41 -16.65
CA LYS A 180 -7.15 -2.57 -16.79
C LYS A 180 -8.34 -2.29 -17.70
N THR A 181 -9.03 -1.16 -17.51
CA THR A 181 -10.21 -0.79 -18.31
C THR A 181 -9.91 -0.50 -19.77
N ALA A 182 -8.63 -0.15 -20.08
CA ALA A 182 -8.16 0.11 -21.42
C ALA A 182 -7.24 -1.02 -21.95
N ALA A 183 -7.20 -2.17 -21.28
CA ALA A 183 -6.27 -3.24 -21.59
C ALA A 183 -6.50 -3.84 -22.99
N VAL A 184 -5.39 -4.06 -23.68
CA VAL A 184 -5.32 -4.74 -24.98
C VAL A 184 -4.63 -6.07 -24.75
N ASP A 185 -5.12 -7.13 -25.40
CA ASP A 185 -4.47 -8.44 -25.31
C ASP A 185 -3.09 -8.42 -26.02
N PRO A 186 -1.98 -8.71 -25.32
CA PRO A 186 -0.65 -8.78 -25.92
C PRO A 186 -0.56 -9.74 -27.12
N ALA A 187 -1.41 -10.77 -27.20
CA ALA A 187 -1.46 -11.69 -28.32
C ALA A 187 -1.82 -10.99 -29.65
N THR A 188 -2.50 -9.85 -29.60
CA THR A 188 -2.88 -9.08 -30.81
C THR A 188 -1.71 -8.44 -31.53
N PHE A 189 -0.56 -8.29 -30.85
CA PHE A 189 0.63 -7.65 -31.45
C PHE A 189 1.37 -8.57 -32.40
N GLY A 190 1.40 -9.89 -32.12
CA GLY A 190 2.17 -10.84 -32.93
C GLY A 190 3.69 -10.67 -32.87
N CYS A 191 4.20 -9.77 -32.01
CA CYS A 191 5.63 -9.56 -31.78
C CYS A 191 6.18 -10.34 -30.59
N PHE A 192 5.33 -10.94 -29.77
CA PHE A 192 5.70 -11.74 -28.61
C PHE A 192 5.41 -13.23 -28.86
N ASP A 193 6.26 -14.11 -28.32
CA ASP A 193 5.98 -15.53 -28.33
C ASP A 193 4.87 -15.92 -27.33
N GLU A 194 4.35 -17.14 -27.45
CA GLU A 194 3.22 -17.60 -26.65
C GLU A 194 3.52 -17.64 -25.15
N GLU A 195 4.75 -17.96 -24.74
CA GLU A 195 5.13 -18.02 -23.32
C GLU A 195 5.21 -16.60 -22.72
N THR A 196 5.81 -15.67 -23.46
CA THR A 196 5.84 -14.26 -23.08
C THR A 196 4.42 -13.68 -22.96
N VAL A 197 3.54 -13.96 -23.92
CA VAL A 197 2.12 -13.53 -23.85
C VAL A 197 1.42 -14.09 -22.61
N LYS A 198 1.62 -15.38 -22.29
CA LYS A 198 1.05 -15.98 -21.08
C LYS A 198 1.55 -15.32 -19.80
N ALA A 199 2.85 -14.98 -19.75
CA ALA A 199 3.45 -14.28 -18.63
C ALA A 199 2.88 -12.86 -18.48
N MET A 200 2.83 -12.11 -19.58
CA MET A 200 2.27 -10.76 -19.62
C MET A 200 0.79 -10.75 -19.20
N ASN A 201 -0.01 -11.70 -19.65
CA ASN A 201 -1.41 -11.83 -19.28
C ASN A 201 -1.65 -12.09 -17.79
N LYS A 202 -0.64 -12.54 -17.05
CA LYS A 202 -0.73 -12.70 -15.59
C LYS A 202 -0.29 -11.47 -14.81
N CYS A 203 0.61 -10.67 -15.39
CA CYS A 203 1.42 -9.72 -14.62
C CYS A 203 1.23 -8.27 -15.04
N CYS A 204 0.71 -7.99 -16.23
CA CYS A 204 0.68 -6.64 -16.74
C CYS A 204 -0.60 -6.29 -17.52
N PHE A 205 -0.78 -4.99 -17.73
CA PHE A 205 -1.79 -4.44 -18.62
C PHE A 205 -1.13 -3.63 -19.73
N PHE A 206 -1.65 -3.76 -20.95
CA PHE A 206 -1.37 -2.86 -22.04
C PHE A 206 -2.56 -1.93 -22.26
N LYS A 207 -2.26 -0.66 -22.51
CA LYS A 207 -3.22 0.34 -22.95
C LYS A 207 -2.75 0.89 -24.31
N GLU A 208 -3.61 0.85 -25.34
CA GLU A 208 -3.39 1.64 -26.55
C GLU A 208 -3.60 3.13 -26.19
N VAL A 209 -2.65 3.97 -26.58
CA VAL A 209 -2.69 5.42 -26.32
C VAL A 209 -3.15 6.10 -27.60
N VAL A 210 -4.28 6.78 -27.52
CA VAL A 210 -4.90 7.49 -28.64
C VAL A 210 -4.74 9.00 -28.51
N GLU A 211 -4.91 9.75 -29.58
CA GLU A 211 -4.70 11.21 -29.61
C GLU A 211 -5.45 12.00 -28.52
N THR A 212 -6.55 11.46 -28.02
CA THR A 212 -7.33 12.08 -26.94
C THR A 212 -6.76 11.85 -25.54
N ASP A 213 -5.80 10.94 -25.41
CA ASP A 213 -5.18 10.64 -24.12
C ASP A 213 -4.16 11.73 -23.75
N PRO A 214 -4.09 12.15 -22.48
CA PRO A 214 -3.18 13.21 -22.05
C PRO A 214 -1.70 12.85 -22.22
N GLU A 215 -1.37 11.56 -22.26
CA GLU A 215 -0.01 11.06 -22.43
C GLU A 215 0.44 11.00 -23.90
N TYR A 216 -0.50 11.10 -24.86
CA TYR A 216 -0.23 10.86 -26.29
C TYR A 216 0.93 11.69 -26.82
N THR A 217 0.87 13.02 -26.69
CA THR A 217 1.88 13.93 -27.21
C THR A 217 3.28 13.67 -26.64
N ALA A 218 3.36 13.29 -25.36
CA ALA A 218 4.64 12.99 -24.72
C ALA A 218 5.24 11.69 -25.28
N ILE A 219 4.41 10.68 -25.50
CA ILE A 219 4.83 9.37 -26.03
C ILE A 219 5.19 9.51 -27.51
N GLU A 220 4.37 10.19 -28.31
CA GLU A 220 4.61 10.47 -29.71
C GLU A 220 5.95 11.19 -29.91
N SER A 221 6.23 12.22 -29.11
CA SER A 221 7.48 12.99 -29.22
C SER A 221 8.74 12.13 -29.00
N VAL A 222 8.65 11.07 -28.22
CA VAL A 222 9.74 10.13 -27.95
C VAL A 222 9.79 9.01 -28.99
N GLN A 223 8.65 8.41 -29.29
CA GLN A 223 8.58 7.21 -30.13
C GLN A 223 8.78 7.55 -31.63
N SER A 224 8.24 8.68 -32.09
CA SER A 224 8.36 9.13 -33.50
C SER A 224 9.79 9.50 -33.90
N THR A 225 10.69 9.73 -32.96
CA THR A 225 12.12 10.00 -33.24
C THR A 225 12.96 8.75 -33.38
N LYS A 226 12.43 7.56 -33.04
CA LYS A 226 13.14 6.29 -33.06
C LYS A 226 13.13 5.67 -34.46
N THR A 227 14.21 5.00 -34.79
CA THR A 227 14.30 4.18 -36.01
C THR A 227 13.49 2.88 -35.85
N PRO A 228 13.11 2.22 -36.95
CA PRO A 228 12.43 0.90 -36.87
C PRO A 228 13.21 -0.14 -36.07
N GLU A 229 14.53 -0.12 -36.14
CA GLU A 229 15.41 -1.02 -35.38
C GLU A 229 15.34 -0.73 -33.88
N GLU A 230 15.31 0.55 -33.48
CA GLU A 230 15.18 0.96 -32.08
C GLU A 230 13.79 0.60 -31.51
N LEU A 231 12.73 0.81 -32.30
CA LEU A 231 11.38 0.39 -31.91
C LEU A 231 11.27 -1.12 -31.71
N LYS A 232 11.90 -1.90 -32.62
CA LYS A 232 11.96 -3.35 -32.47
C LYS A 232 12.75 -3.77 -31.22
N ALA A 233 13.92 -3.17 -31.01
CA ALA A 233 14.76 -3.45 -29.84
C ALA A 233 14.02 -3.12 -28.52
N GLU A 234 13.18 -2.10 -28.51
CA GLU A 234 12.34 -1.76 -27.34
C GLU A 234 11.26 -2.82 -27.10
N ALA A 235 10.57 -3.28 -28.14
CA ALA A 235 9.60 -4.37 -28.03
C ALA A 235 10.27 -5.66 -27.56
N ASP A 236 11.44 -6.01 -28.10
CA ASP A 236 12.23 -7.17 -27.69
C ASP A 236 12.66 -7.05 -26.21
N ARG A 237 13.10 -5.86 -25.77
CA ARG A 237 13.44 -5.59 -24.37
C ARG A 237 12.24 -5.81 -23.44
N ILE A 238 11.07 -5.32 -23.82
CA ILE A 238 9.83 -5.51 -23.06
C ILE A 238 9.49 -7.00 -22.99
N GLY A 239 9.53 -7.71 -24.13
CA GLY A 239 9.30 -9.16 -24.16
C GLY A 239 10.25 -9.93 -23.24
N ASN A 240 11.54 -9.64 -23.31
CA ASN A 240 12.56 -10.28 -22.49
C ASN A 240 12.36 -10.01 -21.00
N THR A 241 11.85 -8.84 -20.62
CA THR A 241 11.51 -8.53 -19.21
C THR A 241 10.56 -9.58 -18.62
N PHE A 242 9.62 -10.10 -19.38
CA PHE A 242 8.67 -11.12 -18.92
C PHE A 242 9.15 -12.54 -19.18
N ALA A 243 9.87 -12.77 -20.28
CA ALA A 243 10.41 -14.09 -20.60
C ALA A 243 11.50 -14.55 -19.62
N GLU A 244 12.34 -13.62 -19.16
CA GLU A 244 13.47 -13.91 -18.25
C GLU A 244 13.12 -13.68 -16.77
N ALA A 245 12.02 -13.01 -16.48
CA ALA A 245 11.66 -12.65 -15.11
C ALA A 245 11.21 -13.87 -14.30
N THR A 246 11.64 -13.90 -13.04
CA THR A 246 10.99 -14.77 -12.06
C THR A 246 9.64 -14.16 -11.70
N ILE A 247 8.57 -14.86 -12.09
CA ILE A 247 7.20 -14.50 -11.74
C ILE A 247 6.84 -15.25 -10.48
N LEU A 248 6.45 -14.50 -9.44
CA LEU A 248 6.03 -15.12 -8.19
C LEU A 248 4.76 -15.95 -8.41
N PRO A 249 4.72 -17.19 -7.90
CA PRO A 249 3.54 -18.04 -8.03
C PRO A 249 2.37 -17.42 -7.26
N GLU A 250 1.17 -17.57 -7.82
CA GLU A 250 -0.06 -17.18 -7.13
C GLU A 250 -0.26 -18.06 -5.88
N ASP A 251 -0.49 -17.43 -4.74
CA ASP A 251 -0.95 -18.17 -3.56
C ASP A 251 -2.42 -18.58 -3.80
N LYS A 252 -2.72 -19.87 -3.63
CA LYS A 252 -4.07 -20.42 -3.86
C LYS A 252 -5.14 -19.78 -2.94
N ASN A 253 -4.72 -19.14 -1.85
CA ASN A 253 -5.59 -18.42 -0.94
C ASN A 253 -5.78 -16.93 -1.31
N GLN A 254 -5.09 -16.45 -2.34
CA GLN A 254 -5.06 -15.04 -2.75
C GLN A 254 -5.85 -14.75 -4.03
N SER A 255 -6.67 -15.71 -4.52
CA SER A 255 -7.55 -15.46 -5.66
C SER A 255 -8.71 -14.54 -5.22
N LEU A 256 -8.43 -13.24 -5.19
CA LEU A 256 -9.49 -12.25 -5.29
C LEU A 256 -9.72 -12.05 -6.79
N ASP A 257 -10.92 -12.42 -7.23
CA ASP A 257 -11.38 -12.11 -8.58
C ASP A 257 -11.30 -10.60 -8.79
N ASP A 258 -11.01 -10.21 -10.01
CA ASP A 258 -10.90 -8.79 -10.42
C ASP A 258 -12.11 -7.93 -9.98
N GLU A 259 -13.28 -8.56 -9.73
CA GLU A 259 -14.53 -7.93 -9.29
C GLU A 259 -14.46 -7.33 -7.88
N SER A 260 -13.62 -7.88 -6.98
CA SER A 260 -13.52 -7.38 -5.60
C SER A 260 -12.89 -5.99 -5.49
N PHE A 261 -12.21 -5.53 -6.53
CA PHE A 261 -11.59 -4.21 -6.59
C PHE A 261 -12.61 -3.10 -6.90
N ASP A 262 -13.69 -3.46 -7.62
CA ASP A 262 -14.72 -2.50 -8.03
C ASP A 262 -15.63 -2.08 -6.87
N GLU A 263 -15.75 -2.91 -5.81
CA GLU A 263 -16.54 -2.56 -4.61
C GLU A 263 -15.90 -1.48 -3.73
N LEU A 264 -14.57 -1.31 -3.77
CA LEU A 264 -13.87 -0.30 -2.97
C LEU A 264 -14.07 1.14 -3.49
N ASP A 265 -14.33 1.32 -4.79
CA ASP A 265 -14.49 2.65 -5.40
C ASP A 265 -15.92 3.20 -5.38
N THR A 266 -16.93 2.34 -5.17
CA THR A 266 -18.35 2.77 -5.17
C THR A 266 -18.74 3.57 -3.92
N GLU A 267 -17.94 3.55 -2.86
CA GLU A 267 -18.24 4.31 -1.64
C GLU A 267 -17.78 5.79 -1.68
N GLU A 268 -16.85 6.17 -2.57
CA GLU A 268 -16.36 7.57 -2.64
C GLU A 268 -17.18 8.47 -3.59
N THR A 269 -17.98 7.92 -4.52
CA THR A 269 -18.70 8.70 -5.52
C THR A 269 -20.05 9.25 -5.04
N GLU A 270 -20.58 8.79 -3.91
CA GLU A 270 -21.84 9.31 -3.33
C GLU A 270 -21.66 10.43 -2.29
N ALA A 271 -20.43 10.88 -2.02
CA ALA A 271 -20.11 11.87 -0.98
C ALA A 271 -19.61 13.22 -1.53
N ALA A 272 -19.82 13.52 -2.82
CA ALA A 272 -19.52 14.83 -3.42
C ALA A 272 -20.77 15.71 -3.56
#